data_d0a0e3c48942fdd801c5c58636a5bcf7
#
_entry.id   d0a0e3c48942fdd801c5c58636a5bcf7
#
_cell.length_a   1.000
_cell.length_b   1.000
_cell.length_c   1.000
_cell.angle_alpha   90.00
_cell.angle_beta   90.00
_cell.angle_gamma   90.00
#
_symmetry.space_group_name_H-M   'P 1'
#
loop_
_entity.id
_entity.type
_entity.pdbx_description
1 polymer ?
#
loop_
_entity_poly.entity_id
_entity_poly.type
_entity_poly.pdbx_seq_one_letter_code
_entity_poly.pdbx_strand_id
1 'polypeptide(L)'
;MHRLFVGLGLPAAIRTELGLLAGGIPGARWVPPENYHLTLRFIGEVASWQAQEVDDALATIRARPFELSLRGLGTFEKAGHISALWVGAEKSEPLVFLQAKIESALQRAGLEPERKRFAPHVTLARTDRSPPDKLMAFVQQHNLFRAPPVPVDAFTLFSSLLGKESPVYVPEVEYGLGEFAPLRHGG
;
A
#
# COMPACT_ATOMS: atom_id res chain seq x y z
N MET A 1 5.97 14.05 16.35
CA MET A 1 5.61 13.94 14.92
C MET A 1 5.36 12.48 14.58
N HIS A 2 4.33 12.23 13.83
CA HIS A 2 3.96 10.89 13.36
C HIS A 2 4.11 10.84 11.86
N ARG A 3 4.80 9.83 11.33
CA ARG A 3 4.89 9.59 9.89
C ARG A 3 3.86 8.53 9.51
N LEU A 4 2.84 8.93 8.77
CA LEU A 4 1.64 8.12 8.52
C LEU A 4 1.44 7.83 7.04
N PHE A 5 0.78 6.71 6.77
CA PHE A 5 0.19 6.39 5.47
C PHE A 5 -1.03 5.50 5.64
N VAL A 6 -1.90 5.52 4.65
CA VAL A 6 -3.08 4.66 4.57
C VAL A 6 -2.83 3.57 3.56
N GLY A 7 -3.12 2.34 3.90
CA GLY A 7 -2.88 1.21 3.03
C GLY A 7 -3.74 -0.01 3.32
N LEU A 8 -3.52 -1.02 2.50
CA LEU A 8 -4.10 -2.35 2.65
C LEU A 8 -3.00 -3.30 3.11
N GLY A 9 -3.20 -3.94 4.25
CA GLY A 9 -2.39 -5.08 4.67
C GLY A 9 -2.75 -6.31 3.84
N LEU A 10 -1.79 -7.23 3.72
CA LEU A 10 -1.98 -8.45 2.95
C LEU A 10 -2.02 -9.67 3.88
N PRO A 11 -2.83 -10.70 3.57
CA PRO A 11 -2.83 -11.94 4.34
C PRO A 11 -1.45 -12.63 4.33
N ALA A 12 -1.16 -13.38 5.37
CA ALA A 12 0.12 -14.09 5.52
C ALA A 12 0.44 -14.99 4.32
N ALA A 13 -0.55 -15.71 3.78
CA ALA A 13 -0.37 -16.57 2.62
C ALA A 13 0.07 -15.80 1.37
N ILE A 14 -0.48 -14.61 1.16
CA ILE A 14 -0.10 -13.73 0.04
C ILE A 14 1.31 -13.18 0.24
N ARG A 15 1.64 -12.75 1.46
CA ARG A 15 3.00 -12.28 1.77
C ARG A 15 4.04 -13.36 1.55
N THR A 16 3.74 -14.60 1.90
CA THR A 16 4.61 -15.75 1.64
C THR A 16 4.79 -15.94 0.14
N GLU A 17 3.73 -15.90 -0.63
CA GLU A 17 3.79 -16.09 -2.08
C GLU A 17 4.59 -14.98 -2.78
N LEU A 18 4.40 -13.74 -2.39
CA LEU A 18 5.21 -12.62 -2.89
C LEU A 18 6.68 -12.75 -2.48
N GLY A 19 6.93 -13.23 -1.28
CA GLY A 19 8.28 -13.46 -0.76
C GLY A 19 9.07 -14.49 -1.56
N LEU A 20 8.40 -15.44 -2.21
CA LEU A 20 9.05 -16.43 -3.09
C LEU A 20 9.64 -15.79 -4.35
N LEU A 21 9.21 -14.60 -4.73
CA LEU A 21 9.79 -13.84 -5.84
C LEU A 21 11.12 -13.18 -5.48
N ALA A 22 11.43 -13.02 -4.20
CA ALA A 22 12.62 -12.31 -3.75
C ALA A 22 13.90 -13.04 -4.11
N GLY A 23 14.91 -12.29 -4.55
CA GLY A 23 16.22 -12.81 -4.89
C GLY A 23 16.53 -12.76 -6.40
N GLY A 24 17.78 -12.99 -6.76
CA GLY A 24 18.20 -13.11 -8.15
C GLY A 24 18.48 -11.78 -8.86
N ILE A 25 18.43 -10.65 -8.17
CA ILE A 25 18.78 -9.34 -8.74
C ILE A 25 19.93 -8.75 -7.94
N PRO A 26 21.12 -8.59 -8.55
CA PRO A 26 22.25 -7.97 -7.86
C PRO A 26 21.92 -6.54 -7.38
N GLY A 27 22.32 -6.20 -6.17
CA GLY A 27 22.12 -4.85 -5.61
C GLY A 27 20.70 -4.51 -5.18
N ALA A 28 19.74 -5.38 -5.37
CA ALA A 28 18.36 -5.15 -4.93
C ALA A 28 18.25 -5.25 -3.41
N ARG A 29 17.55 -4.29 -2.84
CA ARG A 29 17.16 -4.31 -1.42
C ARG A 29 15.72 -4.77 -1.32
N TRP A 30 15.54 -6.04 -0.98
CA TRP A 30 14.24 -6.66 -0.92
C TRP A 30 13.47 -6.19 0.31
N VAL A 31 12.22 -5.81 0.09
CA VAL A 31 11.30 -5.45 1.19
C VAL A 31 11.01 -6.72 2.00
N PRO A 32 11.13 -6.67 3.34
CA PRO A 32 10.74 -7.82 4.15
C PRO A 32 9.26 -8.16 3.96
N PRO A 33 8.87 -9.45 3.90
CA PRO A 33 7.47 -9.83 3.68
C PRO A 33 6.48 -9.22 4.68
N GLU A 34 6.88 -8.99 5.92
CA GLU A 34 6.06 -8.31 6.94
C GLU A 34 5.71 -6.86 6.57
N ASN A 35 6.47 -6.25 5.66
CA ASN A 35 6.26 -4.88 5.19
C ASN A 35 5.45 -4.82 3.89
N TYR A 36 5.11 -5.93 3.29
CA TYR A 36 4.31 -5.91 2.07
C TYR A 36 2.93 -5.33 2.34
N HIS A 37 2.59 -4.30 1.59
CA HIS A 37 1.30 -3.63 1.66
C HIS A 37 1.02 -2.91 0.35
N LEU A 38 -0.24 -2.55 0.12
CA LEU A 38 -0.62 -1.66 -0.97
C LEU A 38 -0.93 -0.29 -0.37
N THR A 39 -0.14 0.72 -0.72
CA THR A 39 -0.38 2.09 -0.25
C THR A 39 -1.54 2.71 -1.00
N LEU A 40 -2.49 3.28 -0.26
CA LEU A 40 -3.61 4.04 -0.82
C LEU A 40 -3.33 5.53 -0.82
N ARG A 41 -2.66 6.04 0.21
CA ARG A 41 -2.32 7.47 0.33
C ARG A 41 -1.21 7.66 1.36
N PHE A 42 -0.11 8.27 0.96
CA PHE A 42 0.89 8.77 1.90
C PHE A 42 0.39 10.06 2.54
N ILE A 43 0.60 10.18 3.84
CA ILE A 43 0.24 11.38 4.60
C ILE A 43 1.50 12.18 4.93
N GLY A 44 2.57 11.49 5.31
CA GLY A 44 3.81 12.11 5.75
C GLY A 44 3.82 12.42 7.24
N GLU A 45 4.67 13.33 7.66
CA GLU A 45 4.82 13.70 9.06
C GLU A 45 3.75 14.68 9.49
N VAL A 46 3.05 14.34 10.57
CA VAL A 46 1.99 15.15 11.16
C VAL A 46 2.12 15.22 12.68
N ALA A 47 1.64 16.30 13.25
CA ALA A 47 1.51 16.45 14.69
C ALA A 47 0.39 15.54 15.23
N SER A 48 0.41 15.28 16.55
CA SER A 48 -0.58 14.41 17.19
C SER A 48 -2.02 14.87 16.98
N TRP A 49 -2.28 16.18 17.00
CA TRP A 49 -3.61 16.72 16.75
C TRP A 49 -4.08 16.49 15.30
N GLN A 50 -3.17 16.57 14.33
CA GLN A 50 -3.47 16.27 12.93
C GLN A 50 -3.72 14.76 12.74
N ALA A 51 -2.94 13.91 13.42
CA ALA A 51 -3.16 12.48 13.40
C ALA A 51 -4.55 12.11 13.90
N GLN A 52 -5.05 12.80 14.94
CA GLN A 52 -6.41 12.59 15.44
C GLN A 52 -7.46 13.03 14.42
N GLU A 53 -7.27 14.16 13.76
CA GLU A 53 -8.18 14.61 12.69
C GLU A 53 -8.20 13.66 11.52
N VAL A 54 -7.06 13.10 11.15
CA VAL A 54 -6.95 12.08 10.11
C VAL A 54 -7.74 10.83 10.50
N ASP A 55 -7.55 10.34 11.71
CA ASP A 55 -8.30 9.18 12.22
C ASP A 55 -9.81 9.43 12.19
N ASP A 56 -10.25 10.55 12.71
CA ASP A 56 -11.67 10.93 12.73
C ASP A 56 -12.27 10.97 11.32
N ALA A 57 -11.52 11.52 10.36
CA ALA A 57 -11.96 11.60 8.97
C ALA A 57 -12.04 10.21 8.31
N LEU A 58 -11.03 9.37 8.51
CA LEU A 58 -11.00 8.03 7.94
C LEU A 58 -12.12 7.14 8.52
N ALA A 59 -12.48 7.34 9.78
CA ALA A 59 -13.54 6.59 10.44
C ALA A 59 -14.93 6.86 9.85
N THR A 60 -15.11 7.95 9.09
CA THR A 60 -16.38 8.28 8.43
C THR A 60 -16.60 7.54 7.12
N ILE A 61 -15.57 6.90 6.56
CA ILE A 61 -15.62 6.29 5.23
C ILE A 61 -16.54 5.07 5.25
N ARG A 62 -17.40 5.00 4.22
CA ARG A 62 -18.32 3.89 3.98
C ARG A 62 -17.98 3.28 2.62
N ALA A 63 -17.59 2.01 2.62
CA ALA A 63 -17.29 1.26 1.41
C ALA A 63 -17.52 -0.24 1.66
N ARG A 64 -17.74 -0.98 0.58
CA ARG A 64 -17.97 -2.43 0.65
C ARG A 64 -16.67 -3.20 0.60
N PRO A 65 -16.59 -4.39 1.21
CA PRO A 65 -15.49 -5.31 0.98
C PRO A 65 -15.40 -5.67 -0.51
N PHE A 66 -14.19 -5.99 -0.95
CA PHE A 66 -13.94 -6.39 -2.32
C PHE A 66 -12.74 -7.34 -2.39
N GLU A 67 -12.49 -7.89 -3.57
CA GLU A 67 -11.30 -8.69 -3.84
C GLU A 67 -10.28 -7.86 -4.61
N LEU A 68 -9.02 -7.96 -4.17
CA LEU A 68 -7.87 -7.33 -4.82
C LEU A 68 -7.17 -8.36 -5.70
N SER A 69 -6.88 -8.01 -6.94
CA SER A 69 -6.10 -8.84 -7.86
C SER A 69 -4.69 -8.30 -7.98
N LEU A 70 -3.70 -9.10 -7.56
CA LEU A 70 -2.28 -8.79 -7.72
C LEU A 70 -1.73 -9.59 -8.89
N ARG A 71 -1.17 -8.90 -9.89
CA ARG A 71 -0.64 -9.55 -11.08
C ARG A 71 0.41 -8.70 -11.79
N GLY A 72 1.33 -9.39 -12.45
CA GLY A 72 2.37 -8.76 -13.24
C GLY A 72 3.38 -8.00 -12.40
N LEU A 73 4.52 -7.76 -12.99
CA LEU A 73 5.60 -6.97 -12.38
C LEU A 73 5.84 -5.71 -13.18
N GLY A 74 6.29 -4.69 -12.49
CA GLY A 74 6.65 -3.43 -13.11
C GLY A 74 7.71 -2.71 -12.30
N THR A 75 8.11 -1.57 -12.80
CA THR A 75 9.18 -0.77 -12.22
C THR A 75 8.78 0.70 -12.18
N PHE A 76 9.36 1.43 -11.23
CA PHE A 76 9.32 2.89 -11.24
C PHE A 76 10.72 3.44 -11.51
N GLU A 77 10.76 4.54 -12.26
CA GLU A 77 11.98 5.30 -12.52
C GLU A 77 11.97 6.59 -11.71
N LYS A 78 13.15 6.97 -11.23
CA LYS A 78 13.36 8.25 -10.55
C LYS A 78 14.75 8.76 -10.92
N ALA A 79 14.82 9.99 -11.45
CA ALA A 79 16.07 10.65 -11.84
C ALA A 79 16.94 9.80 -12.77
N GLY A 80 16.32 9.12 -13.75
CA GLY A 80 17.02 8.27 -14.72
C GLY A 80 17.41 6.89 -14.22
N HIS A 81 17.05 6.53 -13.00
CA HIS A 81 17.31 5.21 -12.40
C HIS A 81 16.02 4.45 -12.18
N ILE A 82 16.07 3.13 -12.33
CA ILE A 82 14.96 2.26 -11.94
C ILE A 82 15.02 2.12 -10.41
N SER A 83 14.10 2.79 -9.72
CA SER A 83 14.16 2.95 -8.26
C SER A 83 13.43 1.86 -7.48
N ALA A 84 12.47 1.20 -8.11
CA ALA A 84 11.66 0.18 -7.44
C ALA A 84 11.13 -0.88 -8.41
N LEU A 85 11.02 -2.09 -7.88
CA LEU A 85 10.34 -3.23 -8.50
C LEU A 85 9.07 -3.51 -7.70
N TRP A 86 7.96 -3.75 -8.38
CA TRP A 86 6.67 -3.97 -7.73
C TRP A 86 5.83 -5.03 -8.44
N VAL A 87 4.85 -5.58 -7.71
CA VAL A 87 3.73 -6.34 -8.26
C VAL A 87 2.55 -5.40 -8.42
N GLY A 88 1.93 -5.41 -9.60
CA GLY A 88 0.79 -4.56 -9.88
C GLY A 88 -0.49 -5.06 -9.22
N ALA A 89 -1.37 -4.13 -8.91
CA ALA A 89 -2.75 -4.43 -8.51
C ALA A 89 -3.70 -3.94 -9.60
N GLU A 90 -4.69 -4.76 -9.92
CA GLU A 90 -5.73 -4.34 -10.86
C GLU A 90 -6.46 -3.10 -10.33
N LYS A 91 -6.56 -2.10 -11.17
CA LYS A 91 -7.24 -0.84 -10.85
C LYS A 91 -8.75 -1.01 -10.98
N SER A 92 -9.32 -1.87 -10.13
CA SER A 92 -10.74 -2.19 -10.12
C SER A 92 -11.58 -1.01 -9.64
N GLU A 93 -12.84 -1.01 -9.98
CA GLU A 93 -13.78 0.04 -9.57
C GLU A 93 -13.88 0.16 -8.04
N PRO A 94 -14.02 -0.93 -7.25
CA PRO A 94 -14.07 -0.82 -5.79
C PRO A 94 -12.78 -0.26 -5.18
N LEU A 95 -11.62 -0.62 -5.72
CA LEU A 95 -10.34 -0.11 -5.24
C LEU A 95 -10.21 1.39 -5.50
N VAL A 96 -10.54 1.83 -6.70
CA VAL A 96 -10.53 3.25 -7.08
C VAL A 96 -11.53 4.04 -6.24
N PHE A 97 -12.71 3.49 -5.99
CA PHE A 97 -13.73 4.11 -5.15
C PHE A 97 -13.21 4.32 -3.72
N LEU A 98 -12.62 3.29 -3.11
CA LEU A 98 -12.06 3.39 -1.76
C LEU A 98 -10.96 4.43 -1.69
N GLN A 99 -10.03 4.40 -2.63
CA GLN A 99 -8.94 5.38 -2.68
C GLN A 99 -9.45 6.81 -2.82
N ALA A 100 -10.45 7.04 -3.65
CA ALA A 100 -11.07 8.36 -3.81
C ALA A 100 -11.77 8.83 -2.53
N LYS A 101 -12.43 7.94 -1.80
CA LYS A 101 -13.05 8.25 -0.51
C LYS A 101 -12.01 8.64 0.54
N ILE A 102 -10.89 7.92 0.57
CA ILE A 102 -9.77 8.23 1.47
C ILE A 102 -9.19 9.60 1.12
N GLU A 103 -8.92 9.88 -0.15
CA GLU A 103 -8.40 11.18 -0.60
C GLU A 103 -9.32 12.33 -0.21
N SER A 104 -10.63 12.19 -0.45
CA SER A 104 -11.61 13.21 -0.07
C SER A 104 -11.68 13.44 1.44
N ALA A 105 -11.64 12.37 2.22
CA ALA A 105 -11.65 12.47 3.68
C ALA A 105 -10.41 13.20 4.20
N LEU A 106 -9.23 12.88 3.66
CA LEU A 106 -7.98 13.51 4.07
C LEU A 106 -7.91 14.99 3.69
N GLN A 107 -8.45 15.37 2.53
CA GLN A 107 -8.56 16.78 2.15
C GLN A 107 -9.48 17.53 3.10
N ARG A 108 -10.61 16.96 3.49
CA ARG A 108 -11.48 17.56 4.51
C ARG A 108 -10.81 17.71 5.87
N ALA A 109 -9.87 16.81 6.19
CA ALA A 109 -9.05 16.90 7.40
C ALA A 109 -7.90 17.91 7.30
N GLY A 110 -7.78 18.62 6.19
CA GLY A 110 -6.83 19.70 6.00
C GLY A 110 -5.54 19.30 5.30
N LEU A 111 -5.44 18.09 4.77
CA LEU A 111 -4.27 17.68 4.01
C LEU A 111 -4.31 18.23 2.58
N GLU A 112 -3.13 18.53 2.04
CA GLU A 112 -3.01 18.94 0.64
C GLU A 112 -3.42 17.80 -0.29
N PRO A 113 -4.04 18.10 -1.45
CA PRO A 113 -4.38 17.08 -2.42
C PRO A 113 -3.15 16.31 -2.89
N GLU A 114 -3.30 14.99 -3.07
CA GLU A 114 -2.27 14.17 -3.69
C GLU A 114 -2.19 14.49 -5.19
N ARG A 115 -1.02 14.88 -5.66
CA ARG A 115 -0.80 15.27 -7.06
C ARG A 115 -0.42 14.09 -7.94
N LYS A 116 0.11 13.02 -7.36
CA LYS A 116 0.50 11.84 -8.12
C LYS A 116 -0.72 11.01 -8.48
N ARG A 117 -0.75 10.51 -9.71
CA ARG A 117 -1.77 9.58 -10.14
C ARG A 117 -1.71 8.30 -9.32
N PHE A 118 -2.86 7.80 -8.89
CA PHE A 118 -2.94 6.53 -8.18
C PHE A 118 -2.54 5.37 -9.09
N ALA A 119 -1.45 4.70 -8.76
CA ALA A 119 -0.94 3.52 -9.44
C ALA A 119 -0.78 2.39 -8.41
N PRO A 120 -1.81 1.57 -8.19
CA PRO A 120 -1.81 0.59 -7.11
C PRO A 120 -0.79 -0.52 -7.37
N HIS A 121 0.03 -0.79 -6.36
CA HIS A 121 1.11 -1.77 -6.43
C HIS A 121 1.58 -2.18 -5.04
N VAL A 122 2.29 -3.30 -4.99
CA VAL A 122 3.03 -3.75 -3.81
C VAL A 122 4.51 -3.71 -4.15
N THR A 123 5.28 -2.88 -3.47
CA THR A 123 6.73 -2.78 -3.69
C THR A 123 7.41 -4.03 -3.15
N LEU A 124 8.24 -4.66 -3.99
CA LEU A 124 9.04 -5.84 -3.65
C LEU A 124 10.48 -5.50 -3.31
N ALA A 125 11.05 -4.52 -3.97
CA ALA A 125 12.46 -4.15 -3.79
C ALA A 125 12.76 -2.71 -4.16
N ARG A 126 13.78 -2.16 -3.55
CA ARG A 126 14.45 -0.93 -3.98
C ARG A 126 15.62 -1.33 -4.88
N THR A 127 15.69 -0.76 -6.06
CA THR A 127 16.56 -1.24 -7.16
C THR A 127 17.47 -0.18 -7.73
N ASP A 128 17.66 0.92 -7.00
CA ASP A 128 18.51 2.04 -7.43
C ASP A 128 19.98 1.65 -7.65
N ARG A 129 20.43 0.53 -7.08
CA ARG A 129 21.79 -0.02 -7.23
C ARG A 129 21.84 -1.28 -8.10
N SER A 130 20.74 -1.65 -8.73
CA SER A 130 20.67 -2.86 -9.53
C SER A 130 20.95 -2.57 -11.00
N PRO A 131 21.66 -3.48 -11.72
CA PRO A 131 21.86 -3.33 -13.16
C PRO A 131 20.52 -3.36 -13.90
N PRO A 132 20.22 -2.38 -14.78
CA PRO A 132 18.93 -2.32 -15.48
C PRO A 132 18.63 -3.55 -16.32
N ASP A 133 19.62 -4.15 -16.97
CA ASP A 133 19.46 -5.34 -17.79
C ASP A 133 19.04 -6.57 -16.98
N LYS A 134 19.63 -6.74 -15.79
CA LYS A 134 19.26 -7.83 -14.87
C LYS A 134 17.84 -7.65 -14.33
N LEU A 135 17.48 -6.43 -14.03
CA LEU A 135 16.15 -6.08 -13.54
C LEU A 135 15.09 -6.33 -14.62
N MET A 136 15.34 -5.91 -15.86
CA MET A 136 14.40 -6.13 -16.96
C MET A 136 14.27 -7.61 -17.30
N ALA A 137 15.35 -8.39 -17.22
CA ALA A 137 15.31 -9.83 -17.39
C ALA A 137 14.44 -10.50 -16.32
N PHE A 138 14.53 -10.05 -15.06
CA PHE A 138 13.69 -10.52 -13.98
C PHE A 138 12.21 -10.23 -14.24
N VAL A 139 11.88 -9.01 -14.65
CA VAL A 139 10.52 -8.63 -14.99
C VAL A 139 9.96 -9.51 -16.10
N GLN A 140 10.73 -9.74 -17.16
CA GLN A 140 10.30 -10.60 -18.27
C GLN A 140 10.08 -12.05 -17.83
N GLN A 141 10.93 -12.55 -16.95
CA GLN A 141 10.83 -13.92 -16.44
C GLN A 141 9.57 -14.12 -15.59
N HIS A 142 9.13 -13.09 -14.88
CA HIS A 142 8.05 -13.16 -13.90
C HIS A 142 6.81 -12.35 -14.28
N ASN A 143 6.69 -11.84 -15.49
CA ASN A 143 5.60 -10.97 -15.92
C ASN A 143 4.22 -11.63 -15.92
N LEU A 144 4.16 -12.95 -15.90
CA LEU A 144 2.90 -13.71 -15.79
C LEU A 144 2.50 -14.02 -14.35
N PHE A 145 3.25 -13.51 -13.39
CA PHE A 145 2.91 -13.70 -11.98
C PHE A 145 1.48 -13.26 -11.69
N ARG A 146 0.76 -14.10 -10.93
CA ARG A 146 -0.59 -13.82 -10.46
C ARG A 146 -0.75 -14.45 -9.08
N ALA A 147 -1.16 -13.64 -8.11
CA ALA A 147 -1.54 -14.15 -6.80
C ALA A 147 -3.03 -14.60 -6.81
N PRO A 148 -3.42 -15.50 -5.90
CA PRO A 148 -4.83 -15.73 -5.64
C PRO A 148 -5.55 -14.43 -5.25
N PRO A 149 -6.89 -14.31 -5.49
CA PRO A 149 -7.63 -13.14 -5.07
C PRO A 149 -7.44 -12.83 -3.59
N VAL A 150 -7.23 -11.56 -3.28
CA VAL A 150 -7.01 -11.10 -1.90
C VAL A 150 -8.29 -10.46 -1.38
N PRO A 151 -8.96 -11.06 -0.38
CA PRO A 151 -10.12 -10.42 0.22
C PRO A 151 -9.70 -9.17 0.99
N VAL A 152 -10.39 -8.07 0.73
CA VAL A 152 -10.17 -6.78 1.41
C VAL A 152 -11.43 -6.44 2.20
N ASP A 153 -11.36 -6.52 3.51
CA ASP A 153 -12.47 -6.24 4.43
C ASP A 153 -12.17 -5.06 5.37
N ALA A 154 -10.98 -4.48 5.23
CA ALA A 154 -10.55 -3.33 6.02
C ALA A 154 -9.44 -2.57 5.30
N PHE A 155 -9.27 -1.30 5.65
CA PHE A 155 -8.04 -0.55 5.35
C PHE A 155 -7.43 -0.05 6.66
N THR A 156 -6.17 0.33 6.62
CA THR A 156 -5.39 0.58 7.83
C THR A 156 -4.64 1.90 7.75
N LEU A 157 -4.63 2.63 8.85
CA LEU A 157 -3.73 3.75 9.08
C LEU A 157 -2.46 3.20 9.73
N PHE A 158 -1.34 3.33 9.03
CA PHE A 158 -0.03 2.88 9.49
C PHE A 158 0.83 4.05 9.92
N SER A 159 1.65 3.83 10.92
CA SER A 159 2.82 4.67 11.18
C SER A 159 4.08 3.97 10.69
N SER A 160 5.05 4.78 10.26
CA SER A 160 6.36 4.31 9.84
C SER A 160 7.42 4.75 10.83
N LEU A 161 8.12 3.80 11.41
CA LEU A 161 9.22 4.04 12.34
C LEU A 161 10.54 3.70 11.66
N LEU A 162 11.60 4.41 12.04
CA LEU A 162 12.94 4.09 11.56
C LEU A 162 13.41 2.75 12.16
N GLY A 163 13.83 1.85 11.27
CA GLY A 163 14.49 0.60 11.64
C GLY A 163 15.94 0.59 11.21
N LYS A 164 16.69 -0.43 11.61
CA LYS A 164 18.12 -0.55 11.28
C LYS A 164 18.37 -0.78 9.79
N GLU A 165 17.60 -1.66 9.17
CA GLU A 165 17.76 -2.06 7.77
C GLU A 165 16.57 -1.64 6.90
N SER A 166 15.38 -1.60 7.49
CA SER A 166 14.14 -1.24 6.82
C SER A 166 13.22 -0.52 7.80
N PRO A 167 12.26 0.29 7.31
CA PRO A 167 11.27 0.87 8.21
C PRO A 167 10.44 -0.22 8.89
N VAL A 168 9.93 0.10 10.07
CA VAL A 168 8.94 -0.72 10.77
C VAL A 168 7.60 -0.06 10.61
N TYR A 169 6.63 -0.79 10.03
CA TYR A 169 5.28 -0.31 9.85
C TYR A 169 4.39 -0.83 10.96
N VAL A 170 3.74 0.08 11.67
CA VAL A 170 2.87 -0.25 12.80
C VAL A 170 1.43 0.06 12.40
N PRO A 171 0.52 -0.94 12.42
CA PRO A 171 -0.89 -0.67 12.22
C PRO A 171 -1.46 0.07 13.44
N GLU A 172 -1.84 1.33 13.24
CA GLU A 172 -2.37 2.16 14.32
C GLU A 172 -3.87 1.99 14.48
N VAL A 173 -4.62 2.03 13.37
CA VAL A 173 -6.07 1.90 13.36
C VAL A 173 -6.50 1.12 12.14
N GLU A 174 -7.39 0.16 12.33
CA GLU A 174 -8.02 -0.59 11.25
C GLU A 174 -9.47 -0.16 11.10
N TYR A 175 -9.88 0.13 9.87
CA TYR A 175 -11.22 0.58 9.51
C TYR A 175 -11.92 -0.50 8.71
N GLY A 176 -12.96 -1.09 9.31
CA GLY A 176 -13.71 -2.17 8.67
C GLY A 176 -14.53 -1.70 7.47
N LEU A 177 -14.58 -2.54 6.43
CA LEU A 177 -15.48 -2.40 5.29
C LEU A 177 -16.62 -3.39 5.45
N GLY A 178 -17.85 -3.01 5.09
CA GLY A 178 -18.95 -3.95 5.22
C GLY A 178 -20.30 -3.37 4.89
N GLU A 179 -21.32 -4.22 4.88
CA GLU A 179 -22.68 -3.75 4.98
C GLU A 179 -22.87 -3.18 6.38
N PHE A 180 -23.12 -1.87 6.42
CA PHE A 180 -23.30 -1.22 7.69
C PHE A 180 -24.64 -1.66 8.27
N ALA A 181 -24.58 -2.47 9.31
CA ALA A 181 -25.66 -2.47 10.26
C ALA A 181 -25.91 -1.01 10.66
N PRO A 182 -27.17 -0.54 10.73
CA PRO A 182 -27.43 0.80 11.23
C PRO A 182 -26.72 0.94 12.56
N LEU A 183 -26.04 2.07 12.72
CA LEU A 183 -25.41 2.41 13.98
C LEU A 183 -26.46 2.17 15.08
N ARG A 184 -26.26 1.13 15.86
CA ARG A 184 -27.01 1.00 17.09
C ARG A 184 -26.54 2.16 17.93
N HIS A 185 -27.36 3.17 17.99
CA HIS A 185 -27.24 4.15 19.06
C HIS A 185 -27.42 3.35 20.34
N GLY A 186 -26.32 3.04 20.97
CA GLY A 186 -26.35 2.54 22.32
C GLY A 186 -27.19 3.52 23.11
N GLY A 187 -28.26 3.05 23.63
CA GLY A 187 -29.05 3.80 24.55
C GLY A 187 -28.24 4.16 25.80
#